data_1205b188bcf7805faf69c2a41901c7f3
#
_entry.id   1205b188bcf7805faf69c2a41901c7f3
#
_cell.length_a   1.000
_cell.length_b   1.000
_cell.length_c   1.000
_cell.angle_alpha   90.00
_cell.angle_beta   90.00
_cell.angle_gamma   90.00
#
_symmetry.space_group_name_H-M   'P 1'
#
loop_
_entity.id
_entity.type
_entity.pdbx_description
1 polymer ?
#
loop_
_entity_poly.entity_id
_entity_poly.type
_entity_poly.pdbx_seq_one_letter_code
_entity_poly.pdbx_strand_id
1 'polypeptide(L)'
;MSMIAMQPESAADAASSGAALHWRALERLYASAPVNQLFDSHLQIIGEGESRISFTVDERHHHAAGAAHGTIYFKMLDDAAFYAANTLVTDRFLLTTSFNLHFSRPVRGGEVVAEGRWISGRRRVIVAEARLVDGDGEEIGRGTGTFMRSRMALSGLAGYTFGEE
;
A
#
# COMPACT_ATOMS: atom_id res chain seq x y z
N MET A 1 26.86 -29.99 30.83
CA MET A 1 25.96 -29.71 29.70
C MET A 1 24.80 -28.92 30.26
N SER A 2 24.80 -27.60 30.01
CA SER A 2 23.75 -26.70 30.50
C SER A 2 22.69 -26.62 29.43
N MET A 3 21.48 -27.11 29.68
CA MET A 3 20.31 -26.89 28.85
C MET A 3 19.87 -25.44 29.05
N ILE A 4 20.08 -24.60 28.02
CA ILE A 4 19.49 -23.29 27.98
C ILE A 4 17.99 -23.50 27.69
N ALA A 5 17.16 -23.28 28.69
CA ALA A 5 15.71 -23.27 28.55
C ALA A 5 15.35 -22.06 27.70
N MET A 6 14.85 -22.29 26.48
CA MET A 6 14.19 -21.26 25.67
C MET A 6 12.99 -20.74 26.48
N GLN A 7 13.01 -19.45 26.80
CA GLN A 7 11.85 -18.81 27.39
C GLN A 7 10.75 -18.71 26.29
N PRO A 8 9.47 -18.94 26.63
CA PRO A 8 8.40 -18.76 25.65
C PRO A 8 8.31 -17.27 25.25
N GLU A 9 8.23 -17.00 23.95
CA GLU A 9 7.94 -15.67 23.42
C GLU A 9 6.69 -15.09 24.09
N SER A 10 6.75 -13.83 24.45
CA SER A 10 5.58 -13.14 25.02
C SER A 10 4.47 -13.04 23.96
N ALA A 11 3.20 -13.01 24.38
CA ALA A 11 2.08 -12.82 23.46
C ALA A 11 2.19 -11.53 22.64
N ALA A 12 2.87 -10.52 23.17
CA ALA A 12 3.15 -9.25 22.48
C ALA A 12 4.20 -9.44 21.36
N ASP A 13 5.25 -10.24 21.60
CA ASP A 13 6.29 -10.52 20.59
C ASP A 13 5.74 -11.39 19.46
N ALA A 14 4.91 -12.37 19.78
CA ALA A 14 4.22 -13.19 18.77
C ALA A 14 3.23 -12.39 17.93
N ALA A 15 2.49 -11.45 18.53
CA ALA A 15 1.58 -10.56 17.80
C ALA A 15 2.35 -9.59 16.90
N SER A 16 3.48 -9.04 17.37
CA SER A 16 4.38 -8.19 16.58
C SER A 16 5.00 -8.97 15.41
N SER A 17 5.42 -10.21 15.63
CA SER A 17 5.95 -11.10 14.58
C SER A 17 4.87 -11.41 13.53
N GLY A 18 3.63 -11.73 13.95
CA GLY A 18 2.52 -12.01 13.04
C GLY A 18 2.13 -10.80 12.18
N ALA A 19 2.15 -9.59 12.75
CA ALA A 19 1.89 -8.36 12.01
C ALA A 19 2.99 -8.12 10.94
N ALA A 20 4.25 -8.29 11.30
CA ALA A 20 5.37 -8.13 10.36
C ALA A 20 5.28 -9.13 9.20
N LEU A 21 4.91 -10.38 9.45
CA LEU A 21 4.70 -11.39 8.40
C LEU A 21 3.55 -11.00 7.46
N HIS A 22 2.44 -10.49 7.99
CA HIS A 22 1.33 -9.99 7.19
C HIS A 22 1.76 -8.83 6.27
N TRP A 23 2.50 -7.86 6.81
CA TRP A 23 2.96 -6.71 6.04
C TRP A 23 3.90 -7.12 4.90
N ARG A 24 4.85 -8.01 5.15
CA ARG A 24 5.73 -8.59 4.12
C ARG A 24 4.93 -9.35 3.06
N ALA A 25 3.89 -10.08 3.46
CA ALA A 25 3.03 -10.78 2.51
C ALA A 25 2.21 -9.80 1.65
N LEU A 26 1.78 -8.65 2.18
CA LEU A 26 1.14 -7.58 1.40
C LEU A 26 2.11 -6.96 0.38
N GLU A 27 3.36 -6.72 0.77
CA GLU A 27 4.39 -6.19 -0.15
C GLU A 27 4.65 -7.17 -1.31
N ARG A 28 4.73 -8.47 -1.04
CA ARG A 28 4.84 -9.51 -2.08
C ARG A 28 3.61 -9.58 -2.97
N LEU A 29 2.42 -9.49 -2.37
CA LEU A 29 1.15 -9.45 -3.11
C LEU A 29 1.12 -8.27 -4.08
N TYR A 30 1.51 -7.08 -3.62
CA TYR A 30 1.64 -5.90 -4.47
C TYR A 30 2.60 -6.14 -5.63
N ALA A 31 3.81 -6.61 -5.35
CA ALA A 31 4.84 -6.85 -6.34
C ALA A 31 4.43 -7.91 -7.39
N SER A 32 3.60 -8.89 -7.00
CA SER A 32 3.12 -9.95 -7.90
C SER A 32 1.99 -9.52 -8.84
N ALA A 33 1.33 -8.39 -8.56
CA ALA A 33 0.19 -7.95 -9.37
C ALA A 33 0.64 -7.50 -10.77
N PRO A 34 0.06 -8.06 -11.86
CA PRO A 34 0.48 -7.73 -13.23
C PRO A 34 0.45 -6.23 -13.53
N VAL A 35 -0.54 -5.49 -13.01
CA VAL A 35 -0.64 -4.05 -13.22
C VAL A 35 0.57 -3.29 -12.64
N ASN A 36 1.15 -3.75 -11.55
CA ASN A 36 2.29 -3.10 -10.91
C ASN A 36 3.58 -3.30 -11.70
N GLN A 37 3.67 -4.38 -12.51
CA GLN A 37 4.77 -4.59 -13.45
C GLN A 37 4.82 -3.52 -14.55
N LEU A 38 3.68 -2.90 -14.88
CA LEU A 38 3.61 -1.83 -15.90
C LEU A 38 4.20 -0.51 -15.39
N PHE A 39 4.28 -0.33 -14.08
CA PHE A 39 4.67 0.95 -13.46
C PHE A 39 6.04 0.90 -12.79
N ASP A 40 6.61 -0.26 -12.56
CA ASP A 40 7.85 -0.43 -11.79
C ASP A 40 7.77 0.29 -10.42
N SER A 41 6.63 0.14 -9.76
CA SER A 41 6.35 0.78 -8.47
C SER A 41 6.63 -0.18 -7.32
N HIS A 42 7.06 0.37 -6.18
CA HIS A 42 7.43 -0.41 -4.99
C HIS A 42 6.59 -0.01 -3.78
N LEU A 43 5.97 -1.00 -3.16
CA LEU A 43 5.23 -0.84 -1.90
C LEU A 43 6.15 -1.15 -0.71
N GLN A 44 6.08 -0.30 0.29
CA GLN A 44 6.62 -0.51 1.63
C GLN A 44 5.54 -0.28 2.67
N ILE A 45 5.30 -1.26 3.53
CA ILE A 45 4.45 -1.07 4.72
C ILE A 45 5.30 -0.45 5.83
N ILE A 46 4.90 0.72 6.30
CA ILE A 46 5.62 1.49 7.32
C ILE A 46 5.21 1.04 8.72
N GLY A 47 3.94 0.68 8.88
CA GLY A 47 3.35 0.24 10.13
C GLY A 47 1.87 -0.06 9.97
N GLU A 48 1.19 -0.38 11.09
CA GLU A 48 -0.25 -0.57 11.07
C GLU A 48 -0.95 0.72 10.63
N GLY A 49 -1.70 0.64 9.53
CA GLY A 49 -2.41 1.77 8.95
C GLY A 49 -1.54 2.72 8.14
N GLU A 50 -0.29 2.38 7.84
CA GLU A 50 0.63 3.25 7.11
C GLU A 50 1.38 2.51 6.01
N SER A 51 1.42 3.10 4.83
CA SER A 51 2.11 2.58 3.66
C SER A 51 2.81 3.68 2.86
N ARG A 52 3.74 3.27 2.04
CA ARG A 52 4.45 4.13 1.10
C ARG A 52 4.62 3.41 -0.22
N ILE A 53 4.36 4.12 -1.33
CA ILE A 53 4.65 3.63 -2.68
C ILE A 53 5.58 4.61 -3.36
N SER A 54 6.71 4.13 -3.83
CA SER A 54 7.64 4.89 -4.67
C SER A 54 7.45 4.53 -6.14
N PHE A 55 7.60 5.52 -7.01
CA PHE A 55 7.39 5.40 -8.44
C PHE A 55 8.14 6.50 -9.19
N THR A 56 8.67 6.20 -10.38
CA THR A 56 9.33 7.20 -11.22
C THR A 56 8.42 7.54 -12.40
N VAL A 57 8.06 8.82 -12.52
CA VAL A 57 7.35 9.35 -13.68
C VAL A 57 8.32 9.55 -14.84
N ASP A 58 7.95 9.03 -16.01
CA ASP A 58 8.65 9.25 -17.28
C ASP A 58 7.65 9.54 -18.43
N GLU A 59 8.15 9.73 -19.64
CA GLU A 59 7.34 10.12 -20.80
C GLU A 59 6.23 9.12 -21.16
N ARG A 60 6.37 7.84 -20.83
CA ARG A 60 5.34 6.80 -21.07
C ARG A 60 4.07 7.06 -20.26
N HIS A 61 4.17 7.84 -19.21
CA HIS A 61 3.09 8.17 -18.31
C HIS A 61 2.38 9.48 -18.65
N HIS A 62 2.84 10.18 -19.71
CA HIS A 62 2.34 11.52 -20.05
C HIS A 62 1.03 11.48 -20.84
N HIS A 63 0.18 12.44 -20.55
CA HIS A 63 -0.88 12.85 -21.47
C HIS A 63 -0.33 13.75 -22.58
N ALA A 64 -1.16 14.10 -23.56
CA ALA A 64 -0.76 14.85 -24.76
C ALA A 64 -0.10 16.22 -24.49
N ALA A 65 -0.29 16.81 -23.31
CA ALA A 65 0.35 18.08 -22.92
C ALA A 65 1.70 17.90 -22.19
N GLY A 66 2.26 16.69 -22.13
CA GLY A 66 3.60 16.41 -21.65
C GLY A 66 3.74 16.45 -20.12
N ALA A 67 2.76 15.96 -19.38
CA ALA A 67 2.82 15.73 -17.94
C ALA A 67 2.10 14.44 -17.57
N ALA A 68 2.34 13.90 -16.39
CA ALA A 68 1.74 12.67 -15.92
C ALA A 68 0.21 12.70 -16.04
N HIS A 69 -0.35 11.67 -16.65
CA HIS A 69 -1.79 11.52 -16.77
C HIS A 69 -2.44 11.30 -15.40
N GLY A 70 -3.66 11.79 -15.20
CA GLY A 70 -4.37 11.66 -13.92
C GLY A 70 -4.55 10.24 -13.43
N THR A 71 -4.56 9.23 -14.31
CA THR A 71 -4.59 7.82 -13.92
C THR A 71 -3.37 7.40 -13.12
N ILE A 72 -2.22 8.03 -13.33
CA ILE A 72 -0.99 7.76 -12.57
C ILE A 72 -1.16 8.22 -11.13
N TYR A 73 -1.65 9.44 -10.93
CA TYR A 73 -1.96 9.96 -9.59
C TYR A 73 -3.00 9.08 -8.88
N PHE A 74 -4.09 8.75 -9.60
CA PHE A 74 -5.13 7.88 -9.05
C PHE A 74 -4.55 6.57 -8.57
N LYS A 75 -3.82 5.86 -9.45
CA LYS A 75 -3.25 4.55 -9.09
C LYS A 75 -2.37 4.63 -7.85
N MET A 76 -1.45 5.58 -7.76
CA MET A 76 -0.52 5.67 -6.65
C MET A 76 -1.22 6.05 -5.34
N LEU A 77 -2.19 6.94 -5.40
CA LEU A 77 -3.00 7.35 -4.23
C LEU A 77 -3.93 6.25 -3.75
N ASP A 78 -4.65 5.59 -4.68
CA ASP A 78 -5.55 4.49 -4.34
C ASP A 78 -4.79 3.33 -3.73
N ASP A 79 -3.71 2.88 -4.36
CA ASP A 79 -2.89 1.78 -3.87
C ASP A 79 -2.30 2.08 -2.49
N ALA A 80 -1.75 3.28 -2.27
CA ALA A 80 -1.19 3.63 -0.97
C ALA A 80 -2.27 3.61 0.13
N ALA A 81 -3.42 4.24 -0.10
CA ALA A 81 -4.53 4.20 0.85
C ALA A 81 -5.07 2.78 1.06
N PHE A 82 -5.18 1.99 -0.02
CA PHE A 82 -5.63 0.60 0.02
C PHE A 82 -4.73 -0.26 0.89
N TYR A 83 -3.41 -0.23 0.67
CA TYR A 83 -2.49 -1.06 1.43
C TYR A 83 -2.34 -0.58 2.88
N ALA A 84 -2.43 0.73 3.15
CA ALA A 84 -2.55 1.23 4.51
C ALA A 84 -3.78 0.64 5.23
N ALA A 85 -4.94 0.62 4.55
CA ALA A 85 -6.15 0.00 5.08
C ALA A 85 -6.01 -1.52 5.25
N ASN A 86 -5.37 -2.23 4.31
CA ASN A 86 -5.25 -3.69 4.35
C ASN A 86 -4.26 -4.19 5.41
N THR A 87 -3.38 -3.33 5.96
CA THR A 87 -2.56 -3.71 7.13
C THR A 87 -3.40 -4.11 8.34
N LEU A 88 -4.64 -3.59 8.44
CA LEU A 88 -5.60 -3.83 9.52
C LEU A 88 -6.45 -5.08 9.30
N VAL A 89 -6.34 -5.73 8.13
CA VAL A 89 -7.20 -6.83 7.71
C VAL A 89 -6.33 -8.01 7.25
N THR A 90 -6.22 -9.02 8.09
CA THR A 90 -5.29 -10.14 7.90
C THR A 90 -5.91 -11.34 7.16
N ASP A 91 -7.22 -11.35 6.99
CA ASP A 91 -7.97 -12.49 6.46
C ASP A 91 -8.54 -12.27 5.05
N ARG A 92 -8.79 -11.01 4.66
CA ARG A 92 -9.51 -10.68 3.42
C ARG A 92 -8.78 -9.63 2.60
N PHE A 93 -8.81 -9.83 1.29
CA PHE A 93 -8.47 -8.79 0.35
C PHE A 93 -9.55 -7.71 0.37
N LEU A 94 -9.15 -6.44 0.38
CA LEU A 94 -10.09 -5.33 0.32
C LEU A 94 -10.47 -5.02 -1.13
N LEU A 95 -11.52 -4.23 -1.30
CA LEU A 95 -11.92 -3.63 -2.57
C LEU A 95 -12.17 -2.15 -2.36
N THR A 96 -11.63 -1.32 -3.22
CA THR A 96 -11.95 0.11 -3.28
C THR A 96 -13.38 0.28 -3.74
N THR A 97 -14.21 0.93 -2.96
CA THR A 97 -15.62 1.19 -3.28
C THR A 97 -15.87 2.63 -3.70
N SER A 98 -15.04 3.55 -3.26
CA SER A 98 -14.98 4.92 -3.77
C SER A 98 -13.62 5.53 -3.50
N PHE A 99 -13.22 6.45 -4.35
CA PHE A 99 -11.99 7.23 -4.16
C PHE A 99 -12.19 8.63 -4.71
N ASN A 100 -11.99 9.64 -3.87
CA ASN A 100 -12.06 11.04 -4.25
C ASN A 100 -10.66 11.63 -4.15
N LEU A 101 -10.21 12.28 -5.23
CA LEU A 101 -8.86 12.81 -5.29
C LEU A 101 -8.81 14.23 -5.88
N HIS A 102 -7.78 14.95 -5.50
CA HIS A 102 -7.46 16.28 -5.99
C HIS A 102 -6.05 16.30 -6.57
N PHE A 103 -5.91 16.85 -7.76
CA PHE A 103 -4.63 17.12 -8.40
C PHE A 103 -4.23 18.56 -8.08
N SER A 104 -3.08 18.75 -7.47
CA SER A 104 -2.62 20.07 -7.04
C SER A 104 -1.62 20.66 -8.03
N ARG A 105 -0.75 19.83 -8.61
CA ARG A 105 0.36 20.25 -9.46
C ARG A 105 0.67 19.21 -10.54
N PRO A 106 1.06 19.62 -11.76
CA PRO A 106 1.51 18.69 -12.80
C PRO A 106 2.93 18.20 -12.50
N VAL A 107 3.19 16.93 -12.80
CA VAL A 107 4.52 16.31 -12.76
C VAL A 107 4.95 15.91 -14.16
N ARG A 108 6.16 16.26 -14.53
CA ARG A 108 6.72 15.95 -15.87
C ARG A 108 7.76 14.85 -15.83
N GLY A 109 8.26 14.50 -14.66
CA GLY A 109 9.24 13.43 -14.48
C GLY A 109 9.83 13.42 -13.08
N GLY A 110 10.60 12.38 -12.79
CA GLY A 110 11.28 12.21 -11.51
C GLY A 110 10.53 11.29 -10.56
N GLU A 111 11.13 11.10 -9.40
CA GLU A 111 10.57 10.25 -8.36
C GLU A 111 9.37 10.93 -7.70
N VAL A 112 8.32 10.15 -7.47
CA VAL A 112 7.16 10.53 -6.68
C VAL A 112 6.88 9.47 -5.63
N VAL A 113 6.34 9.89 -4.49
CA VAL A 113 6.03 9.00 -3.37
C VAL A 113 4.58 9.23 -2.94
N ALA A 114 3.79 8.16 -2.93
CA ALA A 114 2.47 8.15 -2.32
C ALA A 114 2.58 7.63 -0.88
N GLU A 115 2.02 8.37 0.06
CA GLU A 115 1.99 8.01 1.48
C GLU A 115 0.54 7.77 1.88
N GLY A 116 0.21 6.52 2.21
CA GLY A 116 -1.11 6.08 2.62
C GLY A 116 -1.25 6.05 4.13
N ARG A 117 -2.43 6.44 4.63
CA ARG A 117 -2.75 6.42 6.05
C ARG A 117 -4.19 6.02 6.30
N TRP A 118 -4.39 5.08 7.22
CA TRP A 118 -5.71 4.75 7.74
C TRP A 118 -6.29 5.93 8.53
N ILE A 119 -7.59 6.19 8.36
CA ILE A 119 -8.31 7.26 9.06
C ILE A 119 -9.29 6.66 10.07
N SER A 120 -10.15 5.75 9.60
CA SER A 120 -11.21 5.20 10.46
C SER A 120 -11.80 3.89 9.92
N GLY A 121 -12.53 3.18 10.78
CA GLY A 121 -13.20 1.94 10.43
C GLY A 121 -12.27 0.74 10.42
N ARG A 122 -12.76 -0.42 10.92
CA ARG A 122 -11.98 -1.67 10.96
C ARG A 122 -12.81 -2.90 10.56
N ARG A 123 -14.13 -2.78 10.47
CA ARG A 123 -15.03 -3.93 10.30
C ARG A 123 -15.58 -4.06 8.89
N ARG A 124 -16.51 -3.21 8.50
CA ARG A 124 -17.21 -3.28 7.21
C ARG A 124 -16.64 -2.32 6.20
N VAL A 125 -16.54 -1.07 6.58
CA VAL A 125 -15.99 0.02 5.77
C VAL A 125 -14.75 0.54 6.48
N ILE A 126 -13.70 0.70 5.72
CA ILE A 126 -12.43 1.24 6.16
C ILE A 126 -12.19 2.50 5.33
N VAL A 127 -11.81 3.59 6.00
CA VAL A 127 -11.49 4.86 5.35
C VAL A 127 -9.99 5.08 5.49
N ALA A 128 -9.34 5.37 4.38
CA ALA A 128 -7.94 5.73 4.35
C ALA A 128 -7.71 6.88 3.34
N GLU A 129 -6.69 7.65 3.59
CA GLU A 129 -6.24 8.73 2.70
C GLU A 129 -4.84 8.45 2.18
N ALA A 130 -4.48 9.15 1.11
CA ALA A 130 -3.11 9.20 0.66
C ALA A 130 -2.77 10.60 0.16
N ARG A 131 -1.50 10.97 0.29
CA ARG A 131 -0.92 12.15 -0.37
C ARG A 131 0.19 11.69 -1.30
N LEU A 132 0.34 12.39 -2.41
CA LEU A 132 1.40 12.16 -3.38
C LEU A 132 2.35 13.36 -3.32
N VAL A 133 3.63 13.09 -3.13
CA VAL A 133 4.68 14.11 -3.07
C VAL A 133 5.70 13.88 -4.18
N ASP A 134 6.29 14.96 -4.68
CA ASP A 134 7.38 14.90 -5.65
C ASP A 134 8.76 14.76 -4.97
N GLY A 135 9.82 14.73 -5.78
CA GLY A 135 11.19 14.56 -5.30
C GLY A 135 11.70 15.73 -4.42
N ASP A 136 11.03 16.88 -4.44
CA ASP A 136 11.32 18.03 -3.59
C ASP A 136 10.49 18.00 -2.29
N GLY A 137 9.61 17.00 -2.12
CA GLY A 137 8.73 16.86 -0.97
C GLY A 137 7.45 17.69 -1.05
N GLU A 138 7.17 18.31 -2.19
CA GLU A 138 5.98 19.11 -2.41
C GLU A 138 4.76 18.23 -2.75
N GLU A 139 3.62 18.51 -2.12
CA GLU A 139 2.39 17.79 -2.40
C GLU A 139 1.85 18.13 -3.79
N ILE A 140 1.66 17.08 -4.61
CA ILE A 140 1.19 17.17 -5.99
C ILE A 140 -0.21 16.59 -6.18
N GLY A 141 -0.72 15.86 -5.20
CA GLY A 141 -2.06 15.30 -5.19
C GLY A 141 -2.41 14.67 -3.86
N ARG A 142 -3.71 14.52 -3.61
CA ARG A 142 -4.25 13.93 -2.38
C ARG A 142 -5.57 13.24 -2.68
N GLY A 143 -5.86 12.17 -1.96
CA GLY A 143 -7.14 11.48 -2.09
C GLY A 143 -7.57 10.78 -0.82
N THR A 144 -8.87 10.49 -0.75
CA THR A 144 -9.48 9.70 0.32
C THR A 144 -10.37 8.64 -0.28
N GLY A 145 -10.22 7.42 0.18
CA GLY A 145 -10.96 6.25 -0.28
C GLY A 145 -11.75 5.55 0.80
N THR A 146 -12.76 4.82 0.38
CA THR A 146 -13.45 3.82 1.19
C THR A 146 -13.20 2.43 0.63
N PHE A 147 -12.89 1.51 1.54
CA PHE A 147 -12.50 0.15 1.24
C PHE A 147 -13.40 -0.82 2.00
N MET A 148 -13.78 -1.91 1.37
CA MET A 148 -14.63 -2.93 1.97
C MET A 148 -13.96 -4.30 1.89
N ARG A 149 -14.22 -5.14 2.89
CA ARG A 149 -13.78 -6.54 2.88
C ARG A 149 -14.48 -7.29 1.74
N SER A 150 -13.70 -7.89 0.88
CA SER A 150 -14.23 -8.79 -0.16
C SER A 150 -14.51 -10.19 0.40
N ARG A 151 -15.04 -11.05 -0.46
CA ARG A 151 -15.13 -12.48 -0.16
C ARG A 151 -13.84 -13.25 -0.40
N MET A 152 -12.84 -12.62 -1.03
CA MET A 152 -11.55 -13.24 -1.33
C MET A 152 -10.69 -13.33 -0.09
N ALA A 153 -10.32 -14.55 0.30
CA ALA A 153 -9.34 -14.75 1.37
C ALA A 153 -7.95 -14.37 0.87
N LEU A 154 -7.18 -13.63 1.67
CA LEU A 154 -5.79 -13.32 1.34
C LEU A 154 -4.96 -14.57 1.13
N SER A 155 -5.15 -15.59 1.95
CA SER A 155 -4.47 -16.89 1.84
C SER A 155 -4.73 -17.64 0.53
N GLY A 156 -5.74 -17.25 -0.23
CA GLY A 156 -6.04 -17.82 -1.56
C GLY A 156 -5.35 -17.09 -2.72
N LEU A 157 -4.66 -15.99 -2.45
CA LEU A 157 -3.97 -15.21 -3.47
C LEU A 157 -2.51 -15.64 -3.59
N ALA A 158 -2.09 -16.04 -4.79
CA ALA A 158 -0.76 -16.60 -5.03
C ALA A 158 0.40 -15.68 -4.61
N GLY A 159 0.23 -14.37 -4.69
CA GLY A 159 1.23 -13.40 -4.26
C GLY A 159 1.27 -13.13 -2.75
N TYR A 160 0.24 -13.57 -2.00
CA TYR A 160 0.21 -13.41 -0.55
C TYR A 160 0.86 -14.63 0.11
N THR A 161 2.16 -14.56 0.26
CA THR A 161 2.97 -15.69 0.78
C THR A 161 3.76 -15.29 2.01
N PHE A 162 4.00 -16.24 2.90
CA PHE A 162 4.87 -16.11 4.07
C PHE A 162 6.23 -16.78 3.76
N GLY A 163 6.74 -16.61 2.53
CA GLY A 163 7.94 -17.29 2.05
C GLY A 163 9.12 -17.13 3.00
N GLU A 164 9.93 -18.18 3.06
CA GLU A 164 11.27 -18.15 3.63
C GLU A 164 12.12 -17.13 2.86
N GLU A 165 12.89 -16.32 3.57
CA GLU A 165 13.89 -15.41 3.01
C GLU A 165 15.06 -16.19 2.36
#